data_f5a35ff48e464ed9f4a2a36497e120f8
#
_entry.id   f5a35ff48e464ed9f4a2a36497e120f8
#
_cell.length_a   1.000
_cell.length_b   1.000
_cell.length_c   1.000
_cell.angle_alpha   90.00
_cell.angle_beta   90.00
_cell.angle_gamma   90.00
#
_symmetry.space_group_name_H-M   'P 1'
#
loop_
_entity.id
_entity.type
_entity.pdbx_description
1 polymer ?
#
loop_
_entity_poly.entity_id
_entity_poly.type
_entity_poly.pdbx_seq_one_letter_code
_entity_poly.pdbx_strand_id
1 'polypeptide(L)'
;MYNGYYYGFDMTYLVLVVPALLIALIAQIQVKSAFSRYAGVRCTSGLTGAQAAQRILQANGITDVRIEHISGKLTDHFDPQAKVIRLSDEVYGVASIAAVGVAAHEAGHAVQYATDYAPIRIRAAIIPATRIGSNLSWPLLIAGLIFNWTALVWAGILLFGVVTVFQLATLPVEFNASRRALAAIESRNLLTDDELRGARSVLRAAAMTYVAALLVSFAQLLRLIILYGNRRRD
;
A
#
# COMPACT_ATOMS: atom_id res chain seq x y z
N MET A 1 34.13 -23.49 -25.24
CA MET A 1 33.97 -22.01 -25.30
C MET A 1 33.80 -21.51 -23.87
N TYR A 2 34.78 -20.74 -23.39
CA TYR A 2 34.80 -20.16 -22.05
C TYR A 2 33.66 -19.14 -21.95
N ASN A 3 32.56 -19.47 -21.27
CA ASN A 3 31.61 -18.47 -20.76
C ASN A 3 32.29 -17.81 -19.56
N GLY A 4 32.94 -16.69 -19.80
CA GLY A 4 33.49 -15.84 -18.78
C GLY A 4 32.34 -15.40 -17.85
N TYR A 5 32.32 -15.93 -16.64
CA TYR A 5 31.63 -15.28 -15.53
C TYR A 5 32.35 -13.93 -15.33
N TYR A 6 31.85 -12.91 -16.01
CA TYR A 6 32.13 -11.55 -15.61
C TYR A 6 31.60 -11.44 -14.17
N TYR A 7 32.50 -11.28 -13.22
CA TYR A 7 32.24 -10.65 -11.94
C TYR A 7 31.88 -9.18 -12.21
N GLY A 8 30.85 -8.95 -12.97
CA GLY A 8 30.33 -7.66 -13.33
C GLY A 8 28.98 -7.46 -12.64
N PHE A 9 28.78 -6.30 -12.12
CA PHE A 9 27.48 -5.81 -11.63
C PHE A 9 26.35 -6.36 -12.50
N ASP A 10 25.33 -6.94 -11.85
CA ASP A 10 24.13 -7.41 -12.54
C ASP A 10 23.44 -6.22 -13.24
N MET A 11 23.74 -6.07 -14.53
CA MET A 11 23.21 -4.96 -15.34
C MET A 11 21.68 -4.94 -15.37
N THR A 12 21.04 -6.12 -15.26
CA THR A 12 19.58 -6.18 -15.19
C THR A 12 19.06 -5.59 -13.88
N TYR A 13 19.80 -5.74 -12.78
CA TYR A 13 19.47 -5.08 -11.52
C TYR A 13 19.59 -3.55 -11.64
N LEU A 14 20.68 -3.07 -12.19
CA LEU A 14 20.92 -1.63 -12.37
C LEU A 14 19.89 -0.97 -13.29
N VAL A 15 19.49 -1.65 -14.35
CA VAL A 15 18.58 -1.08 -15.35
C VAL A 15 17.11 -1.21 -14.94
N LEU A 16 16.71 -2.30 -14.29
CA LEU A 16 15.31 -2.55 -13.95
C LEU A 16 14.96 -2.17 -12.50
N VAL A 17 15.78 -2.63 -11.54
CA VAL A 17 15.40 -2.54 -10.13
C VAL A 17 15.82 -1.20 -9.53
N VAL A 18 17.01 -0.71 -9.83
CA VAL A 18 17.49 0.57 -9.26
C VAL A 18 16.57 1.74 -9.61
N PRO A 19 16.13 1.94 -10.88
CA PRO A 19 15.19 3.02 -11.18
C PRO A 19 13.86 2.88 -10.43
N ALA A 20 13.34 1.66 -10.29
CA ALA A 20 12.11 1.41 -9.53
C ALA A 20 12.28 1.74 -8.04
N LEU A 21 13.44 1.41 -7.44
CA LEU A 21 13.78 1.77 -6.07
C LEU A 21 13.90 3.29 -5.87
N LEU A 22 14.48 4.00 -6.83
CA LEU A 22 14.55 5.47 -6.79
C LEU A 22 13.15 6.09 -6.84
N ILE A 23 12.26 5.58 -7.68
CA ILE A 23 10.85 6.00 -7.72
C ILE A 23 10.17 5.73 -6.37
N ALA A 24 10.42 4.56 -5.76
CA ALA A 24 9.86 4.23 -4.46
C ALA A 24 10.40 5.15 -3.35
N LEU A 25 11.67 5.49 -3.37
CA LEU A 25 12.26 6.47 -2.45
C LEU A 25 11.62 7.86 -2.60
N ILE A 26 11.44 8.33 -3.83
CA ILE A 26 10.77 9.59 -4.12
C ILE A 26 9.33 9.57 -3.59
N ALA A 27 8.58 8.50 -3.84
CA ALA A 27 7.22 8.35 -3.33
C ALA A 27 7.16 8.39 -1.80
N GLN A 28 8.12 7.74 -1.12
CA GLN A 28 8.24 7.78 0.35
C GLN A 28 8.56 9.19 0.88
N ILE A 29 9.43 9.92 0.21
CA ILE A 29 9.72 11.31 0.58
C ILE A 29 8.49 12.19 0.36
N GLN A 30 7.79 12.01 -0.75
CA GLN A 30 6.59 12.79 -1.08
C GLN A 30 5.45 12.57 -0.08
N VAL A 31 5.18 11.32 0.33
CA VAL A 31 4.11 11.06 1.29
C VAL A 31 4.44 11.61 2.67
N LYS A 32 5.68 11.47 3.14
CA LYS A 32 6.13 12.06 4.41
C LYS A 32 6.05 13.59 4.37
N SER A 33 6.50 14.21 3.29
CA SER A 33 6.46 15.68 3.10
C SER A 33 5.01 16.19 3.05
N ALA A 34 4.14 15.54 2.26
CA ALA A 34 2.74 15.91 2.16
C ALA A 34 2.03 15.77 3.52
N PHE A 35 2.24 14.65 4.21
CA PHE A 35 1.67 14.43 5.53
C PHE A 35 2.16 15.50 6.52
N SER A 36 3.47 15.70 6.68
CA SER A 36 4.04 16.67 7.61
C SER A 36 3.55 18.10 7.34
N ARG A 37 3.43 18.47 6.06
CA ARG A 37 2.92 19.79 5.66
C ARG A 37 1.50 20.03 6.16
N TYR A 38 0.60 19.07 5.98
CA TYR A 38 -0.81 19.22 6.31
C TYR A 38 -1.18 18.72 7.71
N ALA A 39 -0.30 18.01 8.40
CA ALA A 39 -0.44 17.67 9.81
C ALA A 39 -0.30 18.92 10.70
N GLY A 40 0.53 19.90 10.28
CA GLY A 40 0.67 21.19 10.98
C GLY A 40 -0.46 22.20 10.68
N VAL A 41 -1.36 21.92 9.73
CA VAL A 41 -2.44 22.84 9.36
C VAL A 41 -3.74 22.40 10.02
N ARG A 42 -4.18 23.18 11.00
CA ARG A 42 -5.46 22.92 11.70
C ARG A 42 -6.62 23.12 10.74
N CYS A 43 -7.54 22.18 10.69
CA CYS A 43 -8.76 22.32 9.89
C CYS A 43 -9.74 23.30 10.52
N THR A 44 -10.42 24.09 9.69
CA THR A 44 -11.37 25.14 10.11
C THR A 44 -12.56 24.57 10.88
N SER A 45 -13.00 23.34 10.51
CA SER A 45 -14.09 22.63 11.21
C SER A 45 -13.73 22.21 12.63
N GLY A 46 -12.44 22.20 13.01
CA GLY A 46 -11.96 21.71 14.30
C GLY A 46 -12.16 20.21 14.53
N LEU A 47 -12.60 19.45 13.52
CA LEU A 47 -12.83 18.02 13.64
C LEU A 47 -11.53 17.26 13.79
N THR A 48 -11.48 16.36 14.76
CA THR A 48 -10.38 15.39 14.87
C THR A 48 -10.53 14.26 13.84
N GLY A 49 -9.44 13.52 13.58
CA GLY A 49 -9.51 12.36 12.68
C GLY A 49 -10.56 11.34 13.14
N ALA A 50 -10.62 11.02 14.44
CA ALA A 50 -11.62 10.10 14.98
C ALA A 50 -13.06 10.60 14.73
N GLN A 51 -13.32 11.89 14.94
CA GLN A 51 -14.63 12.49 14.68
C GLN A 51 -15.00 12.48 13.19
N ALA A 52 -14.01 12.71 12.30
CA ALA A 52 -14.23 12.65 10.87
C ALA A 52 -14.58 11.22 10.40
N ALA A 53 -13.83 10.21 10.84
CA ALA A 53 -14.13 8.81 10.57
C ALA A 53 -15.53 8.43 11.10
N GLN A 54 -15.86 8.82 12.33
CA GLN A 54 -17.18 8.56 12.93
C GLN A 54 -18.34 9.14 12.11
N ARG A 55 -18.20 10.39 11.63
CA ARG A 55 -19.20 11.00 10.76
C ARG A 55 -19.39 10.28 9.45
N ILE A 56 -18.28 9.78 8.85
CA ILE A 56 -18.32 9.03 7.60
C ILE A 56 -19.01 7.67 7.81
N LEU A 57 -18.68 6.94 8.89
CA LEU A 57 -19.31 5.68 9.23
C LEU A 57 -20.83 5.84 9.45
N GLN A 58 -21.22 6.77 10.30
CA GLN A 58 -22.64 7.06 10.61
C GLN A 58 -23.44 7.38 9.35
N ALA A 59 -22.85 8.18 8.50
CA ALA A 59 -23.45 8.61 7.27
C ALA A 59 -23.62 7.51 6.21
N ASN A 60 -22.91 6.41 6.35
CA ASN A 60 -23.06 5.20 5.53
C ASN A 60 -23.83 4.09 6.27
N GLY A 61 -24.45 4.39 7.43
CA GLY A 61 -25.21 3.42 8.22
C GLY A 61 -24.36 2.35 8.88
N ILE A 62 -23.03 2.58 9.01
CA ILE A 62 -22.10 1.63 9.62
C ILE A 62 -22.03 1.92 11.11
N THR A 63 -22.62 1.06 11.93
CA THR A 63 -22.73 1.23 13.39
C THR A 63 -21.90 0.22 14.18
N ASP A 64 -21.40 -0.82 13.52
CA ASP A 64 -20.69 -1.95 14.11
C ASP A 64 -19.15 -1.84 13.98
N VAL A 65 -18.64 -0.73 13.46
CA VAL A 65 -17.20 -0.43 13.37
C VAL A 65 -16.82 0.58 14.46
N ARG A 66 -15.88 0.18 15.33
CA ARG A 66 -15.34 1.03 16.40
C ARG A 66 -14.16 1.84 15.88
N ILE A 67 -13.86 2.95 16.57
CA ILE A 67 -12.67 3.76 16.30
C ILE A 67 -11.83 3.76 17.57
N GLU A 68 -10.58 3.30 17.45
CA GLU A 68 -9.66 3.13 18.56
C GLU A 68 -8.36 3.90 18.31
N HIS A 69 -7.74 4.38 19.37
CA HIS A 69 -6.40 4.95 19.31
C HIS A 69 -5.35 3.83 19.34
N ILE A 70 -4.31 3.97 18.53
CA ILE A 70 -3.13 3.11 18.53
C ILE A 70 -1.87 3.98 18.61
N SER A 71 -0.91 3.59 19.45
CA SER A 71 0.37 4.29 19.54
C SER A 71 1.19 4.15 18.27
N GLY A 72 1.96 5.20 17.95
CA GLY A 72 2.87 5.22 16.81
C GLY A 72 2.53 6.28 15.77
N LYS A 73 3.31 6.29 14.69
CA LYS A 73 3.15 7.23 13.57
C LYS A 73 2.83 6.48 12.29
N LEU A 74 1.81 6.92 11.55
CA LEU A 74 1.41 6.31 10.28
C LEU A 74 1.10 4.80 10.42
N THR A 75 0.50 4.43 11.57
CA THR A 75 0.05 3.06 11.86
C THR A 75 -1.46 2.90 11.66
N ASP A 76 -2.06 3.92 11.10
CA ASP A 76 -3.49 3.98 10.83
C ASP A 76 -3.93 2.82 9.93
N HIS A 77 -5.02 2.15 10.30
CA HIS A 77 -5.56 1.06 9.50
C HIS A 77 -6.99 0.69 9.89
N PHE A 78 -7.74 0.15 8.95
CA PHE A 78 -9.00 -0.54 9.20
C PHE A 78 -8.75 -2.06 9.30
N ASP A 79 -9.19 -2.67 10.39
CA ASP A 79 -9.19 -4.12 10.60
C ASP A 79 -10.62 -4.65 10.40
N PRO A 80 -10.89 -5.35 9.28
CA PRO A 80 -12.22 -5.86 8.99
C PRO A 80 -12.63 -7.04 9.86
N GLN A 81 -11.67 -7.79 10.42
CA GLN A 81 -11.97 -8.94 11.29
C GLN A 81 -12.42 -8.47 12.67
N ALA A 82 -11.69 -7.49 13.23
CA ALA A 82 -12.03 -6.89 14.51
C ALA A 82 -13.14 -5.82 14.39
N LYS A 83 -13.51 -5.42 13.17
CA LYS A 83 -14.42 -4.30 12.86
C LYS A 83 -14.01 -3.03 13.60
N VAL A 84 -12.74 -2.61 13.39
CA VAL A 84 -12.17 -1.46 14.07
C VAL A 84 -11.32 -0.64 13.13
N ILE A 85 -11.45 0.69 13.20
CA ILE A 85 -10.50 1.64 12.64
C ILE A 85 -9.55 2.03 13.76
N ARG A 86 -8.25 1.74 13.60
CA ARG A 86 -7.21 2.18 14.52
C ARG A 86 -6.48 3.36 13.94
N LEU A 87 -6.44 4.45 14.71
CA LEU A 87 -5.83 5.72 14.32
C LEU A 87 -4.66 6.05 15.24
N SER A 88 -3.56 6.46 14.62
CA SER A 88 -2.28 6.78 15.28
C SER A 88 -2.34 8.06 16.12
N ASP A 89 -1.26 8.32 16.88
CA ASP A 89 -1.11 9.51 17.73
C ASP A 89 -1.28 10.82 16.95
N GLU A 90 -0.85 10.85 15.69
CA GLU A 90 -0.91 12.05 14.83
C GLU A 90 -2.27 12.22 14.13
N VAL A 91 -3.20 11.27 14.31
CA VAL A 91 -4.50 11.26 13.61
C VAL A 91 -5.69 11.23 14.56
N TYR A 92 -5.70 10.38 15.57
CA TYR A 92 -6.88 10.10 16.40
C TYR A 92 -7.50 11.37 17.01
N GLY A 93 -6.73 12.09 17.81
CA GLY A 93 -7.18 13.29 18.54
C GLY A 93 -6.81 14.62 17.88
N VAL A 94 -6.25 14.59 16.68
CA VAL A 94 -5.68 15.75 16.02
C VAL A 94 -6.65 16.35 15.01
N ALA A 95 -6.89 17.68 15.11
CA ALA A 95 -7.75 18.43 14.21
C ALA A 95 -6.93 19.10 13.10
N SER A 96 -6.35 18.29 12.20
CA SER A 96 -5.58 18.76 11.06
C SER A 96 -6.13 18.22 9.74
N ILE A 97 -5.76 18.88 8.62
CA ILE A 97 -6.17 18.45 7.28
C ILE A 97 -5.68 17.03 7.00
N ALA A 98 -4.44 16.71 7.39
CA ALA A 98 -3.88 15.36 7.19
C ALA A 98 -4.63 14.32 8.04
N ALA A 99 -4.91 14.62 9.31
CA ALA A 99 -5.63 13.72 10.20
C ALA A 99 -7.04 13.39 9.70
N VAL A 100 -7.79 14.39 9.26
CA VAL A 100 -9.11 14.19 8.64
C VAL A 100 -9.01 13.36 7.36
N GLY A 101 -8.01 13.65 6.50
CA GLY A 101 -7.79 12.90 5.26
C GLY A 101 -7.48 11.43 5.49
N VAL A 102 -6.54 11.11 6.39
CA VAL A 102 -6.15 9.73 6.73
C VAL A 102 -7.31 8.98 7.38
N ALA A 103 -7.95 9.56 8.38
CA ALA A 103 -9.10 8.93 9.05
C ALA A 103 -10.27 8.67 8.09
N ALA A 104 -10.51 9.59 7.15
CA ALA A 104 -11.51 9.41 6.10
C ALA A 104 -11.12 8.26 5.14
N HIS A 105 -9.83 8.06 4.87
CA HIS A 105 -9.34 6.95 4.07
C HIS A 105 -9.63 5.60 4.73
N GLU A 106 -9.34 5.47 6.01
CA GLU A 106 -9.64 4.24 6.78
C GLU A 106 -11.16 3.99 6.86
N ALA A 107 -11.96 5.05 7.04
CA ALA A 107 -13.41 4.94 6.92
C ALA A 107 -13.85 4.53 5.50
N GLY A 108 -13.13 4.96 4.46
CA GLY A 108 -13.33 4.52 3.08
C GLY A 108 -13.16 3.01 2.91
N HIS A 109 -12.18 2.39 3.58
CA HIS A 109 -12.03 0.94 3.62
C HIS A 109 -13.20 0.25 4.34
N ALA A 110 -13.67 0.80 5.46
CA ALA A 110 -14.86 0.27 6.14
C ALA A 110 -16.09 0.32 5.23
N VAL A 111 -16.28 1.41 4.48
CA VAL A 111 -17.35 1.52 3.48
C VAL A 111 -17.19 0.51 2.34
N GLN A 112 -15.97 0.24 1.88
CA GLN A 112 -15.72 -0.81 0.88
C GLN A 112 -16.19 -2.18 1.36
N TYR A 113 -15.89 -2.53 2.62
CA TYR A 113 -16.36 -3.77 3.23
C TYR A 113 -17.87 -3.81 3.37
N ALA A 114 -18.48 -2.74 3.88
CA ALA A 114 -19.93 -2.65 4.05
C ALA A 114 -20.71 -2.71 2.72
N THR A 115 -20.10 -2.27 1.61
CA THR A 115 -20.70 -2.27 0.27
C THR A 115 -20.28 -3.47 -0.60
N ASP A 116 -19.64 -4.48 -0.02
CA ASP A 116 -19.14 -5.67 -0.75
C ASP A 116 -18.33 -5.34 -2.02
N TYR A 117 -17.47 -4.32 -1.94
CA TYR A 117 -16.64 -3.92 -3.08
C TYR A 117 -15.73 -5.05 -3.55
N ALA A 118 -15.98 -5.60 -4.75
CA ALA A 118 -15.32 -6.81 -5.23
C ALA A 118 -13.78 -6.80 -5.15
N PRO A 119 -13.03 -5.72 -5.49
CA PRO A 119 -11.57 -5.73 -5.40
C PRO A 119 -11.03 -5.93 -3.98
N ILE A 120 -11.70 -5.43 -2.91
CA ILE A 120 -11.23 -5.65 -1.54
C ILE A 120 -11.41 -7.11 -1.11
N ARG A 121 -12.44 -7.78 -1.62
CA ARG A 121 -12.67 -9.22 -1.40
C ARG A 121 -11.61 -10.07 -2.10
N ILE A 122 -11.28 -9.72 -3.36
CA ILE A 122 -10.20 -10.37 -4.11
C ILE A 122 -8.88 -10.20 -3.37
N ARG A 123 -8.55 -8.96 -2.94
CA ARG A 123 -7.35 -8.69 -2.13
C ARG A 123 -7.32 -9.55 -0.87
N ALA A 124 -8.42 -9.61 -0.13
CA ALA A 124 -8.52 -10.41 1.10
C ALA A 124 -8.30 -11.91 0.85
N ALA A 125 -8.83 -12.44 -0.25
CA ALA A 125 -8.67 -13.85 -0.61
C ALA A 125 -7.21 -14.21 -0.98
N ILE A 126 -6.43 -13.27 -1.50
CA ILE A 126 -5.03 -13.50 -1.89
C ILE A 126 -4.06 -13.37 -0.68
N ILE A 127 -4.45 -12.71 0.42
CA ILE A 127 -3.57 -12.49 1.59
C ILE A 127 -2.87 -13.76 2.09
N PRO A 128 -3.55 -14.92 2.30
CA PRO A 128 -2.89 -16.12 2.79
C PRO A 128 -1.78 -16.61 1.84
N ALA A 129 -2.06 -16.64 0.53
CA ALA A 129 -1.08 -17.02 -0.48
C ALA A 129 0.09 -16.02 -0.54
N THR A 130 -0.18 -14.73 -0.37
CA THR A 130 0.85 -13.68 -0.32
C THR A 130 1.77 -13.85 0.89
N ARG A 131 1.24 -14.21 2.05
CA ARG A 131 2.05 -14.49 3.25
C ARG A 131 3.03 -15.65 3.01
N ILE A 132 2.57 -16.73 2.39
CA ILE A 132 3.41 -17.85 2.00
C ILE A 132 4.45 -17.38 0.98
N GLY A 133 4.03 -16.65 -0.04
CA GLY A 133 4.89 -16.13 -1.10
C GLY A 133 6.00 -15.22 -0.56
N SER A 134 5.67 -14.25 0.30
CA SER A 134 6.66 -13.32 0.87
C SER A 134 7.67 -14.01 1.77
N ASN A 135 7.26 -15.03 2.52
CA ASN A 135 8.14 -15.72 3.45
C ASN A 135 9.04 -16.77 2.77
N LEU A 136 8.55 -17.45 1.73
CA LEU A 136 9.24 -18.59 1.14
C LEU A 136 9.92 -18.27 -0.21
N SER A 137 9.54 -17.22 -0.92
CA SER A 137 10.11 -16.91 -2.25
C SER A 137 11.64 -16.78 -2.20
N TRP A 138 12.17 -15.94 -1.32
CA TRP A 138 13.60 -15.74 -1.20
C TRP A 138 14.36 -16.96 -0.65
N PRO A 139 13.95 -17.63 0.42
CA PRO A 139 14.58 -18.89 0.85
C PRO A 139 14.65 -19.94 -0.26
N LEU A 140 13.58 -20.14 -1.03
CA LEU A 140 13.57 -21.10 -2.14
C LEU A 140 14.50 -20.68 -3.29
N LEU A 141 14.53 -19.39 -3.63
CA LEU A 141 15.48 -18.86 -4.62
C LEU A 141 16.93 -19.13 -4.20
N ILE A 142 17.27 -18.78 -2.95
CA ILE A 142 18.63 -18.97 -2.43
C ILE A 142 19.00 -20.45 -2.36
N ALA A 143 18.12 -21.30 -1.81
CA ALA A 143 18.35 -22.75 -1.75
C ALA A 143 18.50 -23.36 -3.15
N GLY A 144 17.63 -22.97 -4.09
CA GLY A 144 17.73 -23.42 -5.49
C GLY A 144 19.04 -23.07 -6.15
N LEU A 145 19.60 -21.89 -5.81
CA LEU A 145 20.92 -21.45 -6.33
C LEU A 145 22.08 -22.25 -5.68
N ILE A 146 22.05 -22.42 -4.36
CA ILE A 146 23.11 -23.11 -3.61
C ILE A 146 23.17 -24.59 -4.03
N PHE A 147 22.02 -25.26 -4.14
CA PHE A 147 21.94 -26.67 -4.49
C PHE A 147 21.89 -26.92 -6.01
N ASN A 148 22.00 -25.86 -6.82
CA ASN A 148 21.83 -25.89 -8.28
C ASN A 148 20.54 -26.61 -8.73
N TRP A 149 19.48 -26.42 -7.99
CA TRP A 149 18.17 -27.07 -8.20
C TRP A 149 17.17 -26.11 -8.84
N THR A 150 17.07 -26.17 -10.16
CA THR A 150 16.25 -25.27 -10.99
C THR A 150 14.76 -25.25 -10.58
N ALA A 151 14.21 -26.37 -10.14
CA ALA A 151 12.80 -26.43 -9.72
C ALA A 151 12.53 -25.55 -8.48
N LEU A 152 13.46 -25.47 -7.51
CA LEU A 152 13.34 -24.58 -6.35
C LEU A 152 13.41 -23.11 -6.76
N VAL A 153 14.29 -22.77 -7.72
CA VAL A 153 14.37 -21.40 -8.24
C VAL A 153 13.05 -20.98 -8.86
N TRP A 154 12.47 -21.84 -9.72
CA TRP A 154 11.16 -21.55 -10.33
C TRP A 154 10.02 -21.47 -9.31
N ALA A 155 10.02 -22.34 -8.30
CA ALA A 155 9.05 -22.25 -7.21
C ALA A 155 9.15 -20.91 -6.47
N GLY A 156 10.36 -20.43 -6.19
CA GLY A 156 10.59 -19.12 -5.60
C GLY A 156 10.11 -17.97 -6.49
N ILE A 157 10.36 -18.03 -7.81
CA ILE A 157 9.88 -17.03 -8.78
C ILE A 157 8.35 -17.02 -8.84
N LEU A 158 7.69 -18.17 -8.88
CA LEU A 158 6.23 -18.27 -8.90
C LEU A 158 5.61 -17.69 -7.62
N LEU A 159 6.18 -18.00 -6.46
CA LEU A 159 5.72 -17.43 -5.18
C LEU A 159 5.92 -15.92 -5.13
N PHE A 160 7.05 -15.41 -5.66
CA PHE A 160 7.25 -13.97 -5.78
C PHE A 160 6.24 -13.32 -6.76
N GLY A 161 5.86 -14.04 -7.82
CA GLY A 161 4.78 -13.64 -8.72
C GLY A 161 3.45 -13.42 -8.00
N VAL A 162 3.10 -14.29 -7.05
CA VAL A 162 1.90 -14.12 -6.21
C VAL A 162 1.96 -12.80 -5.42
N VAL A 163 3.12 -12.44 -4.87
CA VAL A 163 3.33 -11.17 -4.17
C VAL A 163 3.11 -9.99 -5.13
N THR A 164 3.62 -10.09 -6.36
CA THR A 164 3.42 -9.04 -7.39
C THR A 164 1.94 -8.89 -7.77
N VAL A 165 1.22 -10.01 -7.93
CA VAL A 165 -0.23 -10.00 -8.19
C VAL A 165 -1.00 -9.35 -7.03
N PHE A 166 -0.60 -9.61 -5.79
CA PHE A 166 -1.20 -8.96 -4.62
C PHE A 166 -1.00 -7.43 -4.64
N GLN A 167 0.20 -6.95 -5.01
CA GLN A 167 0.46 -5.52 -5.16
C GLN A 167 -0.46 -4.91 -6.23
N LEU A 168 -0.64 -5.59 -7.35
CA LEU A 168 -1.56 -5.15 -8.41
C LEU A 168 -3.02 -5.12 -7.93
N ALA A 169 -3.48 -6.15 -7.22
CA ALA A 169 -4.84 -6.23 -6.69
C ALA A 169 -5.11 -5.18 -5.59
N THR A 170 -4.07 -4.68 -4.95
CA THR A 170 -4.16 -3.64 -3.92
C THR A 170 -4.45 -2.26 -4.51
N LEU A 171 -3.95 -1.92 -5.69
CA LEU A 171 -4.11 -0.59 -6.30
C LEU A 171 -5.58 -0.13 -6.43
N PRO A 172 -6.50 -0.91 -7.03
CA PRO A 172 -7.89 -0.47 -7.15
C PRO A 172 -8.57 -0.27 -5.80
N VAL A 173 -8.16 -1.01 -4.77
CA VAL A 173 -8.67 -0.88 -3.41
C VAL A 173 -8.26 0.47 -2.83
N GLU A 174 -6.97 0.80 -2.87
CA GLU A 174 -6.41 2.03 -2.29
C GLU A 174 -6.90 3.30 -3.02
N PHE A 175 -6.93 3.27 -4.35
CA PHE A 175 -7.49 4.39 -5.13
C PHE A 175 -8.99 4.59 -4.88
N ASN A 176 -9.75 3.51 -4.72
CA ASN A 176 -11.17 3.61 -4.44
C ASN A 176 -11.44 4.10 -3.00
N ALA A 177 -10.68 3.63 -1.99
CA ALA A 177 -10.78 4.12 -0.61
C ALA A 177 -10.49 5.63 -0.56
N SER A 178 -9.40 6.09 -1.18
CA SER A 178 -9.07 7.51 -1.27
C SER A 178 -10.16 8.34 -1.98
N ARG A 179 -10.74 7.82 -3.06
CA ARG A 179 -11.86 8.49 -3.77
C ARG A 179 -13.10 8.60 -2.87
N ARG A 180 -13.47 7.53 -2.17
CA ARG A 180 -14.58 7.53 -1.22
C ARG A 180 -14.33 8.51 -0.07
N ALA A 181 -13.11 8.55 0.45
CA ALA A 181 -12.70 9.51 1.48
C ALA A 181 -12.92 10.96 1.02
N LEU A 182 -12.39 11.33 -0.14
CA LEU A 182 -12.52 12.70 -0.66
C LEU A 182 -14.00 13.06 -0.95
N ALA A 183 -14.76 12.14 -1.54
CA ALA A 183 -16.19 12.36 -1.78
C ALA A 183 -16.98 12.52 -0.46
N ALA A 184 -16.62 11.77 0.58
CA ALA A 184 -17.27 11.90 1.89
C ALA A 184 -16.89 13.21 2.59
N ILE A 185 -15.63 13.65 2.50
CA ILE A 185 -15.18 14.94 3.03
C ILE A 185 -15.95 16.09 2.36
N GLU A 186 -16.05 16.07 1.03
CA GLU A 186 -16.70 17.09 0.23
C GLU A 186 -18.21 17.13 0.49
N SER A 187 -18.92 16.01 0.32
CA SER A 187 -20.37 15.93 0.46
C SER A 187 -20.90 16.26 1.85
N ARG A 188 -20.05 16.19 2.87
CA ARG A 188 -20.39 16.46 4.27
C ARG A 188 -19.78 17.72 4.84
N ASN A 189 -19.10 18.50 3.99
CA ASN A 189 -18.43 19.74 4.37
C ASN A 189 -17.51 19.55 5.61
N LEU A 190 -16.75 18.42 5.66
CA LEU A 190 -15.83 18.16 6.76
C LEU A 190 -14.61 19.07 6.72
N LEU A 191 -14.22 19.46 5.51
CA LEU A 191 -13.15 20.42 5.21
C LEU A 191 -13.66 21.45 4.19
N THR A 192 -13.07 22.65 4.20
CA THR A 192 -13.29 23.63 3.14
C THR A 192 -12.67 23.18 1.82
N ASP A 193 -13.00 23.82 0.70
CA ASP A 193 -12.46 23.49 -0.63
C ASP A 193 -10.94 23.56 -0.68
N ASP A 194 -10.33 24.55 0.00
CA ASP A 194 -8.88 24.70 0.09
C ASP A 194 -8.25 23.57 0.91
N GLU A 195 -8.85 23.22 2.01
CA GLU A 195 -8.41 22.13 2.89
C GLU A 195 -8.59 20.78 2.20
N LEU A 196 -9.67 20.58 1.42
CA LEU A 196 -9.89 19.37 0.61
C LEU A 196 -8.76 19.16 -0.41
N ARG A 197 -8.22 20.22 -1.01
CA ARG A 197 -7.03 20.11 -1.87
C ARG A 197 -5.81 19.60 -1.10
N GLY A 198 -5.67 20.01 0.16
CA GLY A 198 -4.63 19.50 1.06
C GLY A 198 -4.79 18.00 1.36
N ALA A 199 -5.98 17.59 1.77
CA ALA A 199 -6.30 16.18 2.01
C ALA A 199 -6.08 15.32 0.74
N ARG A 200 -6.49 15.81 -0.43
CA ARG A 200 -6.24 15.17 -1.72
C ARG A 200 -4.76 15.00 -2.02
N SER A 201 -3.93 16.01 -1.68
CA SER A 201 -2.47 15.93 -1.85
C SER A 201 -1.87 14.81 -1.00
N VAL A 202 -2.29 14.70 0.28
CA VAL A 202 -1.84 13.63 1.19
C VAL A 202 -2.24 12.25 0.66
N LEU A 203 -3.51 12.06 0.33
CA LEU A 203 -4.02 10.76 -0.14
C LEU A 203 -3.44 10.35 -1.49
N ARG A 204 -3.21 11.31 -2.41
CA ARG A 204 -2.54 11.04 -3.68
C ARG A 204 -1.10 10.61 -3.47
N ALA A 205 -0.36 11.29 -2.60
CA ALA A 205 1.01 10.92 -2.28
C ALA A 205 1.08 9.52 -1.64
N ALA A 206 0.14 9.19 -0.75
CA ALA A 206 0.02 7.85 -0.17
C ALA A 206 -0.27 6.79 -1.25
N ALA A 207 -1.22 7.04 -2.16
CA ALA A 207 -1.55 6.11 -3.24
C ALA A 207 -0.36 5.84 -4.18
N MET A 208 0.51 6.83 -4.41
CA MET A 208 1.72 6.65 -5.23
C MET A 208 2.75 5.70 -4.60
N THR A 209 2.73 5.51 -3.28
CA THR A 209 3.60 4.50 -2.64
C THR A 209 3.22 3.08 -3.02
N TYR A 210 1.94 2.78 -3.22
CA TYR A 210 1.46 1.48 -3.70
C TYR A 210 1.82 1.25 -5.18
N VAL A 211 1.75 2.28 -6.01
CA VAL A 211 2.22 2.23 -7.41
C VAL A 211 3.72 1.91 -7.45
N ALA A 212 4.50 2.59 -6.62
CA ALA A 212 5.93 2.39 -6.53
C ALA A 212 6.29 0.98 -6.02
N ALA A 213 5.56 0.45 -5.02
CA ALA A 213 5.74 -0.90 -4.52
C ALA A 213 5.46 -1.96 -5.61
N LEU A 214 4.39 -1.78 -6.41
CA LEU A 214 4.12 -2.64 -7.57
C LEU A 214 5.25 -2.56 -8.59
N LEU A 215 5.76 -1.36 -8.89
CA LEU A 215 6.84 -1.17 -9.85
C LEU A 215 8.12 -1.92 -9.42
N VAL A 216 8.49 -1.83 -8.14
CA VAL A 216 9.64 -2.56 -7.58
C VAL A 216 9.43 -4.07 -7.66
N SER A 217 8.25 -4.58 -7.26
CA SER A 217 7.91 -6.00 -7.35
C SER A 217 7.94 -6.50 -8.78
N PHE A 218 7.38 -5.74 -9.72
CA PHE A 218 7.36 -6.11 -11.13
C PHE A 218 8.75 -6.11 -11.76
N ALA A 219 9.57 -5.08 -11.49
CA ALA A 219 10.96 -4.98 -11.97
C ALA A 219 11.79 -6.16 -11.45
N GLN A 220 11.65 -6.50 -10.17
CA GLN A 220 12.35 -7.63 -9.57
C GLN A 220 11.87 -8.97 -10.14
N LEU A 221 10.56 -9.17 -10.34
CA LEU A 221 10.02 -10.37 -10.97
C LEU A 221 10.55 -10.55 -12.40
N LEU A 222 10.49 -9.48 -13.19
CA LEU A 222 11.01 -9.48 -14.56
C LEU A 222 12.51 -9.82 -14.60
N ARG A 223 13.29 -9.21 -13.72
CA ARG A 223 14.71 -9.53 -13.57
C ARG A 223 14.93 -11.01 -13.28
N LEU A 224 14.22 -11.58 -12.30
CA LEU A 224 14.34 -13.00 -11.96
C LEU A 224 14.00 -13.91 -13.14
N ILE A 225 12.96 -13.59 -13.90
CA ILE A 225 12.57 -14.33 -15.10
C ILE A 225 13.67 -14.23 -16.18
N ILE A 226 14.25 -13.07 -16.42
CA ILE A 226 15.35 -12.88 -17.40
C ILE A 226 16.57 -13.69 -17.01
N LEU A 227 16.99 -13.63 -15.73
CA LEU A 227 18.20 -14.32 -15.27
C LEU A 227 18.08 -15.85 -15.30
N TYR A 228 16.91 -16.38 -14.97
CA TYR A 228 16.72 -17.82 -14.82
C TYR A 228 15.89 -18.46 -15.93
N GLY A 229 15.18 -17.67 -16.74
CA GLY A 229 14.43 -18.16 -17.89
C GLY A 229 15.30 -18.72 -19.01
N ASN A 230 16.50 -18.17 -19.22
CA ASN A 230 17.45 -18.62 -20.23
C ASN A 230 18.26 -19.87 -19.82
N ARG A 231 18.32 -20.23 -18.53
CA ARG A 231 19.03 -21.45 -18.06
C ARG A 231 18.39 -22.78 -18.50
N ARG A 232 17.23 -22.76 -19.14
CA ARG A 232 16.56 -23.94 -19.70
C ARG A 232 17.04 -24.32 -21.12
N ARG A 233 17.91 -23.54 -21.74
CA ARG A 233 18.36 -23.76 -23.13
C ARG A 233 19.75 -24.37 -23.26
N ASP A 234 20.42 -24.61 -22.17
CA ASP A 234 21.71 -25.33 -22.09
C ASP A 234 21.53 -26.61 -21.27
#